data_d98c582056b4483f2a0c16edf9dbf633
#
_entry.id   d98c582056b4483f2a0c16edf9dbf633
#
_cell.length_a   1.000
_cell.length_b   1.000
_cell.length_c   1.000
_cell.angle_alpha   90.00
_cell.angle_beta   90.00
_cell.angle_gamma   90.00
#
_symmetry.space_group_name_H-M   'P 1'
#
loop_
_entity.id
_entity.type
_entity.pdbx_description
1 polymer ?
#
loop_
_entity_poly.entity_id
_entity_poly.type
_entity_poly.pdbx_seq_one_letter_code
_entity_poly.pdbx_strand_id
1 'polypeptide(L)'
;MITRDLYQRLIDLRAHAPHKALELARSRRRRPLLAPYDQLGSGSSSGTRLFLVAADHPARGAIGVGGDPMRMADRRDLLSRLTTALSHPGVDGLLATPDIVEDLLLLGSLTGSSLLDDKVVFGSMNRGGLSGSAWELDDPITAYHTGGLFKMQLDGGKLLLRIDRDDPDSLKTIYQCARAIRVITSQKSPLAVMVEPLPAYRDEDGALKIDTSPEALIGVIAIVSGLGPTSAYTWLKLPPPSSDPRRVFAASSLPVLLLGGDPGDRGDELLASWAEAMEAPTVRGLVAGRSLIYPADDDVEGWVDRAARIVHPDL
;
A
#
# COMPACT_ATOMS: atom_id res chain seq x y z
N MET A 1 -21.88 -7.35 -1.81
CA MET A 1 -22.04 -6.33 -0.73
C MET A 1 -22.22 -7.04 0.60
N ILE A 2 -21.53 -6.61 1.67
CA ILE A 2 -21.64 -7.20 3.02
C ILE A 2 -23.00 -6.82 3.63
N THR A 3 -23.83 -7.83 3.95
CA THR A 3 -25.13 -7.62 4.60
C THR A 3 -24.95 -7.16 6.07
N ARG A 4 -26.01 -6.59 6.65
CA ARG A 4 -25.99 -6.21 8.08
C ARG A 4 -25.79 -7.42 8.98
N ASP A 5 -26.42 -8.54 8.66
CA ASP A 5 -26.29 -9.80 9.42
C ASP A 5 -24.85 -10.33 9.38
N LEU A 6 -24.24 -10.39 8.20
CA LEU A 6 -22.83 -10.81 8.07
C LEU A 6 -21.90 -9.90 8.84
N TYR A 7 -22.12 -8.59 8.80
CA TYR A 7 -21.32 -7.63 9.56
C TYR A 7 -21.50 -7.78 11.07
N GLN A 8 -22.73 -8.05 11.55
CA GLN A 8 -22.98 -8.34 12.95
C GLN A 8 -22.22 -9.60 13.40
N ARG A 9 -22.25 -10.67 12.60
CA ARG A 9 -21.49 -11.90 12.87
C ARG A 9 -19.97 -11.65 12.92
N LEU A 10 -19.46 -10.76 12.09
CA LEU A 10 -18.04 -10.33 12.18
C LEU A 10 -17.74 -9.66 13.52
N ILE A 11 -18.59 -8.72 13.97
CA ILE A 11 -18.48 -8.04 15.25
C ILE A 11 -18.48 -9.07 16.40
N ASP A 12 -19.42 -9.99 16.40
CA ASP A 12 -19.55 -11.03 17.41
C ASP A 12 -18.33 -11.96 17.43
N LEU A 13 -17.83 -12.34 16.25
CA LEU A 13 -16.62 -13.16 16.13
C LEU A 13 -15.38 -12.45 16.68
N ARG A 14 -15.21 -11.15 16.41
CA ARG A 14 -14.11 -10.36 16.99
C ARG A 14 -14.20 -10.27 18.51
N ALA A 15 -15.41 -10.12 19.06
CA ALA A 15 -15.61 -10.01 20.50
C ALA A 15 -15.39 -11.34 21.25
N HIS A 16 -15.87 -12.46 20.69
CA HIS A 16 -15.92 -13.74 21.39
C HIS A 16 -14.78 -14.70 21.04
N ALA A 17 -14.13 -14.52 19.87
CA ALA A 17 -13.03 -15.36 19.40
C ALA A 17 -11.86 -14.53 18.80
N PRO A 18 -11.27 -13.61 19.55
CA PRO A 18 -10.23 -12.68 19.02
C PRO A 18 -8.98 -13.41 18.50
N HIS A 19 -8.70 -14.63 18.97
CA HIS A 19 -7.58 -15.45 18.50
C HIS A 19 -7.78 -15.99 17.06
N LYS A 20 -9.01 -16.03 16.57
CA LYS A 20 -9.36 -16.63 15.29
C LYS A 20 -8.66 -15.98 14.09
N ALA A 21 -8.51 -14.66 14.11
CA ALA A 21 -7.80 -13.94 13.05
C ALA A 21 -6.34 -14.42 12.92
N LEU A 22 -5.65 -14.68 14.05
CA LEU A 22 -4.29 -15.19 14.05
C LEU A 22 -4.18 -16.63 13.54
N GLU A 23 -5.16 -17.48 13.88
CA GLU A 23 -5.22 -18.85 13.34
C GLU A 23 -5.40 -18.83 11.82
N LEU A 24 -6.32 -18.01 11.32
CA LEU A 24 -6.58 -17.84 9.90
C LEU A 24 -5.35 -17.27 9.16
N ALA A 25 -4.67 -16.30 9.74
CA ALA A 25 -3.43 -15.76 9.17
C ALA A 25 -2.37 -16.86 9.00
N ARG A 26 -2.24 -17.77 9.97
CA ARG A 26 -1.27 -18.88 9.95
C ARG A 26 -1.65 -19.99 8.95
N SER A 27 -2.91 -20.17 8.66
CA SER A 27 -3.40 -21.16 7.69
C SER A 27 -3.52 -20.60 6.26
N ARG A 28 -3.33 -19.30 6.06
CA ARG A 28 -3.42 -18.64 4.77
C ARG A 28 -2.39 -19.21 3.78
N ARG A 29 -2.83 -19.52 2.56
CA ARG A 29 -1.89 -19.83 1.48
C ARG A 29 -1.21 -18.54 1.03
N ARG A 30 0.12 -18.58 1.00
CA ARG A 30 0.95 -17.45 0.57
C ARG A 30 1.41 -17.69 -0.88
N ARG A 31 1.64 -16.61 -1.60
CA ARG A 31 2.30 -16.64 -2.90
C ARG A 31 3.61 -15.84 -2.87
N PRO A 32 4.58 -16.11 -3.76
CA PRO A 32 5.75 -15.24 -3.91
C PRO A 32 5.33 -13.86 -4.40
N LEU A 33 6.13 -12.84 -4.09
CA LEU A 33 5.88 -11.45 -4.55
C LEU A 33 5.80 -11.37 -6.07
N LEU A 34 6.79 -11.94 -6.74
CA LEU A 34 6.85 -12.05 -8.20
C LEU A 34 7.22 -13.49 -8.57
N ALA A 35 7.04 -13.84 -9.83
CA ALA A 35 7.57 -15.09 -10.37
C ALA A 35 9.08 -15.16 -10.14
N PRO A 36 9.65 -16.33 -9.81
CA PRO A 36 11.09 -16.54 -9.72
C PRO A 36 11.80 -16.15 -11.02
N TYR A 37 13.00 -15.57 -10.89
CA TYR A 37 13.75 -15.02 -12.04
C TYR A 37 14.00 -16.05 -13.15
N ASP A 38 14.26 -17.28 -12.79
CA ASP A 38 14.48 -18.41 -13.71
C ASP A 38 13.20 -18.87 -14.46
N GLN A 39 12.03 -18.43 -13.99
CA GLN A 39 10.73 -18.69 -14.62
C GLN A 39 10.23 -17.54 -15.49
N LEU A 40 10.99 -16.43 -15.58
CA LEU A 40 10.64 -15.30 -16.44
C LEU A 40 10.86 -15.66 -17.90
N GLY A 41 9.78 -16.08 -18.58
CA GLY A 41 9.80 -16.30 -20.04
C GLY A 41 10.07 -15.00 -20.80
N SER A 42 10.76 -15.10 -21.95
CA SER A 42 10.98 -13.94 -22.81
C SER A 42 9.64 -13.46 -23.39
N GLY A 43 9.20 -12.26 -23.00
CA GLY A 43 8.08 -11.53 -23.62
C GLY A 43 6.76 -11.54 -22.87
N SER A 44 6.61 -12.26 -21.75
CA SER A 44 5.40 -12.14 -20.91
C SER A 44 5.62 -11.20 -19.73
N SER A 45 4.72 -10.25 -19.55
CA SER A 45 4.65 -9.42 -18.33
C SER A 45 3.96 -10.13 -17.16
N SER A 46 3.28 -11.24 -17.43
CA SER A 46 2.57 -12.02 -16.43
C SER A 46 3.53 -12.58 -15.37
N GLY A 47 3.23 -12.31 -14.09
CA GLY A 47 4.07 -12.71 -12.97
C GLY A 47 5.27 -11.81 -12.69
N THR A 48 5.52 -10.76 -13.49
CA THR A 48 6.59 -9.78 -13.28
C THR A 48 6.15 -8.48 -12.60
N ARG A 49 4.85 -8.31 -12.43
CA ARG A 49 4.22 -7.12 -11.84
C ARG A 49 3.24 -7.50 -10.73
N LEU A 50 2.94 -6.52 -9.87
CA LEU A 50 2.00 -6.65 -8.74
C LEU A 50 0.94 -5.56 -8.79
N PHE A 51 -0.31 -5.93 -8.60
CA PHE A 51 -1.39 -5.01 -8.34
C PHE A 51 -1.95 -5.22 -6.93
N LEU A 52 -1.69 -4.28 -6.03
CA LEU A 52 -2.14 -4.33 -4.64
C LEU A 52 -3.22 -3.27 -4.38
N VAL A 53 -4.25 -3.64 -3.63
CA VAL A 53 -5.22 -2.69 -3.09
C VAL A 53 -4.75 -2.18 -1.75
N ALA A 54 -4.79 -0.86 -1.51
CA ALA A 54 -4.35 -0.23 -0.27
C ALA A 54 -5.52 0.24 0.60
N ALA A 55 -5.51 -0.15 1.87
CA ALA A 55 -6.52 0.22 2.87
C ALA A 55 -5.88 0.63 4.21
N ASP A 56 -4.76 1.33 4.17
CA ASP A 56 -4.03 1.76 5.36
C ASP A 56 -4.28 3.24 5.77
N HIS A 57 -5.04 3.99 4.98
CA HIS A 57 -5.32 5.41 5.20
C HIS A 57 -6.14 5.70 6.47
N PRO A 58 -7.22 4.94 6.81
CA PRO A 58 -8.04 5.23 7.98
C PRO A 58 -7.27 5.28 9.30
N ALA A 59 -6.25 4.44 9.45
CA ALA A 59 -5.44 4.40 10.68
C ALA A 59 -4.61 5.67 10.95
N ARG A 60 -4.58 6.63 10.01
CA ARG A 60 -3.98 7.96 10.20
C ARG A 60 -5.02 9.07 10.30
N GLY A 61 -6.31 8.73 10.38
CA GLY A 61 -7.39 9.68 10.27
C GLY A 61 -7.64 10.22 8.85
N ALA A 62 -6.97 9.67 7.83
CA ALA A 62 -7.16 10.07 6.43
C ALA A 62 -8.35 9.31 5.82
N ILE A 63 -9.56 9.69 6.23
CA ILE A 63 -10.82 9.04 5.84
C ILE A 63 -11.62 9.81 4.78
N GLY A 64 -11.13 10.97 4.34
CA GLY A 64 -11.75 11.76 3.28
C GLY A 64 -11.37 11.29 1.89
N VAL A 65 -12.30 11.44 0.94
CA VAL A 65 -12.11 11.18 -0.50
C VAL A 65 -12.99 12.13 -1.31
N GLY A 66 -12.44 12.76 -2.35
CA GLY A 66 -13.22 13.53 -3.32
C GLY A 66 -14.02 14.68 -2.71
N GLY A 67 -13.50 15.36 -1.68
CA GLY A 67 -14.19 16.46 -0.99
C GLY A 67 -15.15 16.01 0.13
N ASP A 68 -15.51 14.75 0.24
CA ASP A 68 -16.23 14.21 1.41
C ASP A 68 -15.24 13.80 2.51
N PRO A 69 -15.18 14.52 3.66
CA PRO A 69 -14.20 14.26 4.71
C PRO A 69 -14.44 12.95 5.46
N MET A 70 -15.61 12.33 5.32
CA MET A 70 -16.03 11.13 6.04
C MET A 70 -16.33 9.93 5.12
N ARG A 71 -15.94 9.97 3.86
CA ARG A 71 -16.28 8.98 2.84
C ARG A 71 -15.92 7.54 3.24
N MET A 72 -14.83 7.35 3.97
CA MET A 72 -14.35 6.03 4.42
C MET A 72 -14.76 5.68 5.87
N ALA A 73 -15.69 6.43 6.48
CA ALA A 73 -16.03 6.26 7.89
C ALA A 73 -16.85 5.00 8.18
N ASP A 74 -17.66 4.53 7.23
CA ASP A 74 -18.43 3.29 7.40
C ASP A 74 -17.55 2.06 7.13
N ARG A 75 -17.22 1.31 8.20
CA ARG A 75 -16.40 0.11 8.13
C ARG A 75 -17.03 -0.98 7.27
N ARG A 76 -18.33 -1.15 7.30
CA ARG A 76 -19.03 -2.17 6.50
C ARG A 76 -18.95 -1.83 5.01
N ASP A 77 -19.12 -0.56 4.64
CA ASP A 77 -18.95 -0.09 3.27
C ASP A 77 -17.51 -0.30 2.81
N LEU A 78 -16.52 0.12 3.58
CA LEU A 78 -15.11 -0.09 3.28
C LEU A 78 -14.78 -1.57 3.04
N LEU A 79 -15.23 -2.46 3.92
CA LEU A 79 -14.99 -3.89 3.77
C LEU A 79 -15.72 -4.48 2.56
N SER A 80 -16.91 -3.98 2.22
CA SER A 80 -17.63 -4.41 1.00
C SER A 80 -16.84 -4.07 -0.26
N ARG A 81 -16.33 -2.83 -0.35
CA ARG A 81 -15.53 -2.37 -1.47
C ARG A 81 -14.21 -3.13 -1.58
N LEU A 82 -13.54 -3.38 -0.46
CA LEU A 82 -12.33 -4.19 -0.41
C LEU A 82 -12.57 -5.63 -0.87
N THR A 83 -13.69 -6.23 -0.45
CA THR A 83 -14.08 -7.58 -0.89
C THR A 83 -14.29 -7.61 -2.41
N THR A 84 -15.00 -6.63 -2.98
CA THR A 84 -15.17 -6.50 -4.43
C THR A 84 -13.83 -6.41 -5.13
N ALA A 85 -12.95 -5.50 -4.70
CA ALA A 85 -11.64 -5.30 -5.31
C ALA A 85 -10.75 -6.56 -5.22
N LEU A 86 -10.68 -7.20 -4.04
CA LEU A 86 -9.84 -8.38 -3.81
C LEU A 86 -10.35 -9.63 -4.54
N SER A 87 -11.63 -9.68 -4.90
CA SER A 87 -12.22 -10.77 -5.69
C SER A 87 -11.86 -10.68 -7.18
N HIS A 88 -11.35 -9.54 -7.64
CA HIS A 88 -10.92 -9.39 -9.03
C HIS A 88 -9.65 -10.21 -9.29
N PRO A 89 -9.61 -11.03 -10.38
CA PRO A 89 -8.48 -11.94 -10.66
C PRO A 89 -7.15 -11.21 -10.89
N GLY A 90 -7.18 -9.99 -11.42
CA GLY A 90 -5.99 -9.17 -11.64
C GLY A 90 -5.45 -8.49 -10.37
N VAL A 91 -6.11 -8.60 -9.22
CA VAL A 91 -5.61 -8.07 -7.96
C VAL A 91 -4.74 -9.11 -7.27
N ASP A 92 -3.46 -8.80 -7.11
CA ASP A 92 -2.45 -9.70 -6.55
C ASP A 92 -2.36 -9.65 -5.03
N GLY A 93 -2.89 -8.61 -4.40
CA GLY A 93 -2.77 -8.52 -2.94
C GLY A 93 -3.32 -7.24 -2.30
N LEU A 94 -2.89 -7.06 -1.06
CA LEU A 94 -3.39 -6.04 -0.14
C LEU A 94 -2.24 -5.35 0.60
N LEU A 95 -2.36 -4.05 0.80
CA LEU A 95 -1.63 -3.27 1.79
C LEU A 95 -2.63 -2.75 2.84
N ALA A 96 -2.52 -3.17 4.09
CA ALA A 96 -3.46 -2.73 5.11
C ALA A 96 -2.87 -2.70 6.52
N THR A 97 -3.65 -2.15 7.45
CA THR A 97 -3.40 -2.14 8.90
C THR A 97 -3.93 -3.42 9.57
N PRO A 98 -3.53 -3.72 10.82
CA PRO A 98 -3.93 -4.95 11.51
C PRO A 98 -5.44 -5.18 11.53
N ASP A 99 -6.21 -4.16 11.82
CA ASP A 99 -7.67 -4.22 11.93
C ASP A 99 -8.34 -4.63 10.59
N ILE A 100 -7.86 -4.10 9.48
CA ILE A 100 -8.40 -4.45 8.13
C ILE A 100 -7.98 -5.87 7.72
N VAL A 101 -6.72 -6.24 7.93
CA VAL A 101 -6.25 -7.61 7.61
C VAL A 101 -7.06 -8.64 8.40
N GLU A 102 -7.26 -8.40 9.69
CA GLU A 102 -8.02 -9.29 10.57
C GLU A 102 -9.50 -9.37 10.17
N ASP A 103 -10.14 -8.22 9.85
CA ASP A 103 -11.52 -8.19 9.39
C ASP A 103 -11.70 -9.02 8.12
N LEU A 104 -10.79 -8.89 7.13
CA LEU A 104 -10.86 -9.65 5.87
C LEU A 104 -10.64 -11.16 6.08
N LEU A 105 -9.74 -11.56 6.96
CA LEU A 105 -9.55 -12.97 7.34
C LEU A 105 -10.81 -13.56 7.97
N LEU A 106 -11.39 -12.84 8.92
CA LEU A 106 -12.61 -13.27 9.62
C LEU A 106 -13.81 -13.30 8.68
N LEU A 107 -14.00 -12.30 7.82
CA LEU A 107 -15.03 -12.29 6.78
C LEU A 107 -14.88 -13.48 5.83
N GLY A 108 -13.67 -13.77 5.37
CA GLY A 108 -13.39 -14.95 4.56
C GLY A 108 -13.87 -16.23 5.24
N SER A 109 -13.61 -16.42 6.53
CA SER A 109 -14.05 -17.58 7.29
C SER A 109 -15.57 -17.66 7.46
N LEU A 110 -16.26 -16.52 7.57
CA LEU A 110 -17.73 -16.45 7.70
C LEU A 110 -18.45 -16.72 6.38
N THR A 111 -17.82 -16.41 5.25
CA THR A 111 -18.41 -16.60 3.92
C THR A 111 -17.94 -17.88 3.21
N GLY A 112 -17.00 -18.61 3.83
CA GLY A 112 -16.37 -19.77 3.19
C GLY A 112 -15.46 -19.39 2.02
N SER A 113 -15.06 -18.13 1.92
CA SER A 113 -14.16 -17.62 0.89
C SER A 113 -12.75 -17.40 1.47
N SER A 114 -11.74 -17.45 0.61
CA SER A 114 -10.33 -17.27 0.98
C SER A 114 -9.82 -15.97 0.36
N LEU A 115 -10.36 -14.81 0.81
CA LEU A 115 -10.09 -13.48 0.23
C LEU A 115 -8.61 -13.12 0.15
N LEU A 116 -7.80 -13.59 1.10
CA LEU A 116 -6.37 -13.30 1.17
C LEU A 116 -5.48 -14.49 0.81
N ASP A 117 -6.05 -15.66 0.46
CA ASP A 117 -5.30 -16.79 -0.06
C ASP A 117 -4.75 -16.47 -1.45
N ASP A 118 -3.54 -16.92 -1.72
CA ASP A 118 -2.80 -16.69 -2.97
C ASP A 118 -2.62 -15.20 -3.30
N LYS A 119 -2.76 -14.33 -2.28
CA LYS A 119 -2.53 -12.89 -2.34
C LYS A 119 -1.25 -12.51 -1.58
N VAL A 120 -0.55 -11.50 -2.06
CA VAL A 120 0.55 -10.84 -1.34
C VAL A 120 -0.05 -9.87 -0.32
N VAL A 121 0.38 -9.91 0.93
CA VAL A 121 -0.14 -9.03 1.98
C VAL A 121 0.99 -8.23 2.64
N PHE A 122 0.97 -6.92 2.46
CA PHE A 122 1.84 -5.98 3.16
C PHE A 122 1.13 -5.39 4.38
N GLY A 123 1.84 -5.38 5.50
CA GLY A 123 1.38 -4.73 6.73
C GLY A 123 1.89 -3.30 6.85
N SER A 124 1.01 -2.33 7.06
CA SER A 124 1.41 -0.95 7.33
C SER A 124 2.02 -0.84 8.73
N MET A 125 3.15 -0.14 8.87
CA MET A 125 3.96 -0.14 10.10
C MET A 125 3.85 1.18 10.87
N ASN A 126 4.22 2.31 10.26
CA ASN A 126 4.16 3.61 10.90
C ASN A 126 2.86 4.34 10.56
N ARG A 127 2.05 4.59 11.58
CA ARG A 127 0.75 5.28 11.50
C ARG A 127 0.60 6.38 12.56
N GLY A 128 1.71 6.80 13.20
CA GLY A 128 1.69 7.79 14.27
C GLY A 128 1.58 9.23 13.78
N GLY A 129 2.11 9.54 12.62
CA GLY A 129 1.96 10.84 11.96
C GLY A 129 0.55 11.03 11.42
N LEU A 130 -0.36 11.52 12.26
CA LEU A 130 -1.79 11.66 11.91
C LEU A 130 -1.99 12.75 10.86
N SER A 131 -2.90 12.49 9.93
CA SER A 131 -3.24 13.43 8.86
C SER A 131 -3.76 14.76 9.41
N GLY A 132 -3.16 15.87 8.98
CA GLY A 132 -3.54 17.21 9.41
C GLY A 132 -3.09 17.61 10.82
N SER A 133 -2.32 16.76 11.53
CA SER A 133 -1.77 17.11 12.85
C SER A 133 -0.48 17.94 12.73
N ALA A 134 -0.16 18.69 13.80
CA ALA A 134 1.10 19.44 13.88
C ALA A 134 2.34 18.52 13.84
N TRP A 135 2.21 17.27 14.30
CA TRP A 135 3.28 16.25 14.30
C TRP A 135 3.16 15.26 13.14
N GLU A 136 2.54 15.63 12.04
CA GLU A 136 2.28 14.73 10.93
C GLU A 136 3.55 14.09 10.36
N LEU A 137 4.71 14.75 10.45
CA LEU A 137 6.00 14.23 10.00
C LEU A 137 6.70 13.31 11.03
N ASP A 138 6.38 13.42 12.32
CA ASP A 138 6.84 12.47 13.34
C ASP A 138 5.95 11.22 13.30
N ASP A 139 6.37 10.23 12.53
CA ASP A 139 5.55 9.04 12.20
C ASP A 139 6.17 7.74 12.77
N PRO A 140 6.02 7.50 14.09
CA PRO A 140 6.57 6.30 14.72
C PRO A 140 5.84 5.01 14.30
N ILE A 141 6.48 3.86 14.58
CA ILE A 141 5.90 2.54 14.37
C ILE A 141 4.77 2.30 15.39
N THR A 142 3.54 2.41 14.95
CA THR A 142 2.33 2.33 15.79
C THR A 142 1.35 1.25 15.35
N ALA A 143 1.58 0.59 14.20
CA ALA A 143 0.79 -0.53 13.74
C ALA A 143 1.66 -1.81 13.74
N TYR A 144 1.89 -2.46 12.60
CA TYR A 144 2.75 -3.63 12.58
C TYR A 144 4.21 -3.25 12.92
N HIS A 145 4.81 -4.00 13.83
CA HIS A 145 6.25 -4.11 13.99
C HIS A 145 6.74 -5.45 13.39
N THR A 146 8.05 -5.64 13.25
CA THR A 146 8.63 -6.84 12.63
C THR A 146 8.05 -8.15 13.18
N GLY A 147 7.98 -8.31 14.51
CA GLY A 147 7.40 -9.50 15.14
C GLY A 147 5.92 -9.71 14.79
N GLY A 148 5.15 -8.63 14.63
CA GLY A 148 3.74 -8.69 14.20
C GLY A 148 3.60 -9.16 12.76
N LEU A 149 4.46 -8.69 11.85
CA LEU A 149 4.47 -9.14 10.46
C LEU A 149 4.70 -10.66 10.38
N PHE A 150 5.70 -11.18 11.10
CA PHE A 150 5.97 -12.62 11.14
C PHE A 150 4.85 -13.42 11.82
N LYS A 151 4.32 -12.93 12.92
CA LYS A 151 3.23 -13.59 13.66
C LYS A 151 1.97 -13.76 12.79
N MET A 152 1.67 -12.76 11.97
CA MET A 152 0.54 -12.75 11.02
C MET A 152 0.89 -13.34 9.65
N GLN A 153 2.11 -13.85 9.47
CA GLN A 153 2.60 -14.41 8.22
C GLN A 153 2.40 -13.49 7.00
N LEU A 154 2.66 -12.20 7.18
CA LEU A 154 2.60 -11.23 6.10
C LEU A 154 3.84 -11.35 5.20
N ASP A 155 3.74 -10.82 3.98
CA ASP A 155 4.77 -10.94 2.95
C ASP A 155 5.76 -9.77 2.98
N GLY A 156 5.37 -8.67 3.65
CA GLY A 156 6.22 -7.50 3.82
C GLY A 156 5.66 -6.48 4.80
N GLY A 157 6.49 -5.49 5.12
CA GLY A 157 6.12 -4.31 5.88
C GLY A 157 6.17 -3.05 5.02
N LYS A 158 5.24 -2.13 5.22
CA LYS A 158 5.24 -0.83 4.53
C LYS A 158 5.54 0.30 5.50
N LEU A 159 6.45 1.15 5.11
CA LEU A 159 6.89 2.36 5.82
C LEU A 159 6.52 3.60 4.99
N LEU A 160 5.87 4.57 5.62
CA LEU A 160 5.69 5.91 5.05
C LEU A 160 6.82 6.80 5.53
N LEU A 161 7.45 7.54 4.62
CA LEU A 161 8.56 8.44 4.91
C LEU A 161 8.35 9.76 4.17
N ARG A 162 7.72 10.71 4.84
CA ARG A 162 7.60 12.08 4.34
C ARG A 162 8.83 12.87 4.78
N ILE A 163 9.47 13.54 3.83
CA ILE A 163 10.71 14.28 4.05
C ILE A 163 10.47 15.74 3.67
N ASP A 164 10.40 16.57 4.69
CA ASP A 164 10.54 18.01 4.62
C ASP A 164 11.91 18.37 5.23
N ARG A 165 12.78 19.02 4.45
CA ARG A 165 14.14 19.32 4.90
C ARG A 165 14.22 20.43 5.94
N ASP A 166 13.16 21.22 6.03
CA ASP A 166 13.04 22.33 6.97
C ASP A 166 12.36 21.90 8.29
N ASP A 167 11.82 20.67 8.36
CA ASP A 167 11.16 20.13 9.54
C ASP A 167 11.97 18.97 10.17
N PRO A 168 12.51 19.17 11.41
CA PRO A 168 13.33 18.15 12.07
C PRO A 168 12.60 16.83 12.42
N ASP A 169 11.28 16.80 12.42
CA ASP A 169 10.50 15.58 12.63
C ASP A 169 10.70 14.58 11.48
N SER A 170 11.06 15.06 10.28
CA SER A 170 11.50 14.22 9.16
C SER A 170 12.68 13.32 9.55
N LEU A 171 13.66 13.84 10.31
CA LEU A 171 14.82 13.07 10.77
C LEU A 171 14.42 11.93 11.71
N LYS A 172 13.44 12.17 12.61
CA LYS A 172 12.93 11.13 13.51
C LYS A 172 12.33 9.98 12.72
N THR A 173 11.52 10.28 11.70
CA THR A 173 10.89 9.28 10.83
C THR A 173 11.93 8.53 9.98
N ILE A 174 12.96 9.21 9.46
CA ILE A 174 14.09 8.56 8.77
C ILE A 174 14.75 7.51 9.68
N TYR A 175 15.06 7.85 10.93
CA TYR A 175 15.65 6.91 11.89
C TYR A 175 14.71 5.73 12.20
N GLN A 176 13.43 5.96 12.38
CA GLN A 176 12.44 4.90 12.61
C GLN A 176 12.38 3.94 11.42
N CYS A 177 12.32 4.46 10.19
CA CYS A 177 12.32 3.67 8.98
C CYS A 177 13.62 2.87 8.82
N ALA A 178 14.78 3.49 8.97
CA ALA A 178 16.08 2.82 8.89
C ALA A 178 16.21 1.69 9.94
N ARG A 179 15.72 1.92 11.16
CA ARG A 179 15.68 0.91 12.22
C ARG A 179 14.76 -0.26 11.86
N ALA A 180 13.58 0.01 11.33
CA ALA A 180 12.63 -1.03 10.90
C ALA A 180 13.21 -1.87 9.76
N ILE A 181 13.79 -1.24 8.74
CA ILE A 181 14.47 -1.92 7.63
C ILE A 181 15.57 -2.85 8.18
N ARG A 182 16.44 -2.34 9.05
CA ARG A 182 17.49 -3.16 9.66
C ARG A 182 16.94 -4.39 10.38
N VAL A 183 15.89 -4.22 11.20
CA VAL A 183 15.32 -5.34 11.97
C VAL A 183 14.68 -6.38 11.06
N ILE A 184 13.97 -5.97 10.01
CA ILE A 184 13.30 -6.88 9.07
C ILE A 184 14.34 -7.63 8.22
N THR A 185 15.35 -6.93 7.70
CA THR A 185 16.34 -7.52 6.79
C THR A 185 17.40 -8.37 7.52
N SER A 186 17.54 -8.23 8.84
CA SER A 186 18.43 -9.06 9.67
C SER A 186 17.79 -10.38 10.10
N GLN A 187 16.54 -10.65 9.74
CA GLN A 187 15.91 -11.94 10.07
C GLN A 187 16.48 -13.07 9.20
N LYS A 188 16.41 -14.31 9.71
CA LYS A 188 16.87 -15.50 8.98
C LYS A 188 16.14 -15.67 7.62
N SER A 189 14.89 -15.28 7.56
CA SER A 189 14.09 -15.23 6.34
C SER A 189 13.52 -13.81 6.22
N PRO A 190 14.25 -12.87 5.59
CA PRO A 190 13.82 -11.48 5.50
C PRO A 190 12.51 -11.33 4.74
N LEU A 191 11.72 -10.34 5.14
CA LEU A 191 10.52 -9.92 4.41
C LEU A 191 10.82 -8.71 3.53
N ALA A 192 9.99 -8.50 2.52
CA ALA A 192 10.06 -7.27 1.73
C ALA A 192 9.73 -6.04 2.58
N VAL A 193 10.39 -4.93 2.30
CA VAL A 193 10.13 -3.63 2.91
C VAL A 193 9.73 -2.65 1.83
N MET A 194 8.47 -2.24 1.83
CA MET A 194 7.96 -1.21 0.94
C MET A 194 8.13 0.15 1.62
N VAL A 195 9.01 0.98 1.10
CA VAL A 195 9.19 2.37 1.57
C VAL A 195 8.46 3.31 0.64
N GLU A 196 7.60 4.15 1.20
CA GLU A 196 6.86 5.20 0.50
C GLU A 196 7.49 6.56 0.81
N PRO A 197 8.55 6.97 0.07
CA PRO A 197 9.19 8.26 0.28
C PRO A 197 8.40 9.35 -0.44
N LEU A 198 8.02 10.38 0.30
CA LEU A 198 7.28 11.52 -0.24
C LEU A 198 8.02 12.80 0.11
N PRO A 199 8.49 13.56 -0.90
CA PRO A 199 9.01 14.91 -0.67
C PRO A 199 7.86 15.77 -0.18
N ALA A 200 8.02 16.35 1.00
CA ALA A 200 6.97 17.14 1.65
C ALA A 200 7.46 18.58 1.87
N TYR A 201 6.51 19.49 1.91
CA TYR A 201 6.71 20.88 2.30
C TYR A 201 5.42 21.43 2.91
N ARG A 202 5.52 22.52 3.67
CA ARG A 202 4.34 23.24 4.16
C ARG A 202 4.05 24.40 3.25
N ASP A 203 2.78 24.54 2.83
CA ASP A 203 2.32 25.72 2.10
C ASP A 203 2.16 26.95 3.02
N GLU A 204 1.72 28.07 2.45
CA GLU A 204 1.55 29.35 3.17
C GLU A 204 0.54 29.25 4.32
N ASP A 205 -0.42 28.33 4.23
CA ASP A 205 -1.42 28.06 5.28
C ASP A 205 -0.92 27.04 6.32
N GLY A 206 0.30 26.53 6.17
CA GLY A 206 0.91 25.51 7.02
C GLY A 206 0.44 24.08 6.74
N ALA A 207 -0.34 23.86 5.69
CA ALA A 207 -0.79 22.52 5.30
C ALA A 207 0.34 21.74 4.62
N LEU A 208 0.48 20.46 5.00
CA LEU A 208 1.49 19.58 4.40
C LEU A 208 1.10 19.21 2.98
N LYS A 209 1.99 19.47 2.04
CA LYS A 209 1.86 19.15 0.61
C LYS A 209 2.96 18.20 0.18
N ILE A 210 2.71 17.49 -0.91
CA ILE A 210 3.69 16.60 -1.54
C ILE A 210 4.13 17.22 -2.86
N ASP A 211 5.45 17.32 -3.03
CA ASP A 211 6.06 17.77 -4.28
C ASP A 211 6.30 16.57 -5.20
N THR A 212 5.59 16.51 -6.32
CA THR A 212 5.74 15.45 -7.32
C THR A 212 6.63 15.86 -8.49
N SER A 213 7.38 16.97 -8.37
CA SER A 213 8.38 17.35 -9.38
C SER A 213 9.48 16.29 -9.52
N PRO A 214 10.04 16.12 -10.73
CA PRO A 214 11.11 15.16 -10.96
C PRO A 214 12.29 15.33 -9.98
N GLU A 215 12.72 16.55 -9.73
CA GLU A 215 13.85 16.85 -8.86
C GLU A 215 13.61 16.42 -7.41
N ALA A 216 12.43 16.70 -6.89
CA ALA A 216 12.04 16.34 -5.53
C ALA A 216 11.94 14.82 -5.37
N LEU A 217 11.31 14.14 -6.32
CA LEU A 217 11.20 12.67 -6.31
C LEU A 217 12.55 11.98 -6.45
N ILE A 218 13.41 12.42 -7.38
CA ILE A 218 14.78 11.90 -7.52
C ILE A 218 15.54 12.04 -6.20
N GLY A 219 15.41 13.19 -5.54
CA GLY A 219 16.04 13.45 -4.26
C GLY A 219 15.66 12.44 -3.17
N VAL A 220 14.37 12.16 -2.98
CA VAL A 220 13.91 11.19 -1.98
C VAL A 220 14.18 9.74 -2.38
N ILE A 221 14.14 9.41 -3.67
CA ILE A 221 14.53 8.09 -4.18
C ILE A 221 15.99 7.81 -3.82
N ALA A 222 16.90 8.77 -4.07
CA ALA A 222 18.31 8.63 -3.73
C ALA A 222 18.52 8.41 -2.24
N ILE A 223 17.85 9.19 -1.38
CA ILE A 223 17.92 9.05 0.08
C ILE A 223 17.50 7.65 0.52
N VAL A 224 16.34 7.17 0.09
CA VAL A 224 15.78 5.90 0.61
C VAL A 224 16.43 4.67 0.00
N SER A 225 17.01 4.77 -1.19
CA SER A 225 17.76 3.66 -1.78
C SER A 225 18.99 3.26 -0.95
N GLY A 226 19.51 4.18 -0.12
CA GLY A 226 20.64 3.96 0.78
C GLY A 226 20.23 3.65 2.24
N LEU A 227 18.95 3.52 2.58
CA LEU A 227 18.53 3.26 3.96
C LEU A 227 18.74 1.80 4.38
N GLY A 228 19.22 1.63 5.61
CA GLY A 228 19.45 0.32 6.23
C GLY A 228 20.75 -0.35 5.80
N PRO A 229 21.02 -1.57 6.29
CA PRO A 229 22.28 -2.28 6.02
C PRO A 229 22.32 -2.98 4.65
N THR A 230 21.17 -3.12 4.00
CA THR A 230 21.00 -3.71 2.68
C THR A 230 19.72 -3.19 2.04
N SER A 231 19.73 -3.01 0.74
CA SER A 231 18.54 -2.68 -0.07
C SER A 231 17.94 -3.89 -0.81
N ALA A 232 18.48 -5.09 -0.60
CA ALA A 232 18.08 -6.31 -1.32
C ALA A 232 16.58 -6.64 -1.22
N TYR A 233 15.93 -6.22 -0.14
CA TYR A 233 14.51 -6.47 0.12
C TYR A 233 13.66 -5.20 0.05
N THR A 234 14.25 -4.08 -0.40
CA THR A 234 13.58 -2.77 -0.44
C THR A 234 12.83 -2.59 -1.75
N TRP A 235 11.57 -2.22 -1.62
CA TRP A 235 10.67 -1.79 -2.68
C TRP A 235 10.31 -0.33 -2.45
N LEU A 236 10.17 0.45 -3.51
CA LEU A 236 9.72 1.85 -3.42
C LEU A 236 8.24 1.93 -3.78
N LYS A 237 7.48 2.75 -3.04
CA LYS A 237 6.11 3.10 -3.39
C LYS A 237 6.07 4.60 -3.68
N LEU A 238 5.85 4.97 -4.94
CA LEU A 238 6.03 6.34 -5.42
C LEU A 238 4.79 6.88 -6.13
N PRO A 239 4.49 8.19 -6.01
CA PRO A 239 3.50 8.80 -6.88
C PRO A 239 4.00 8.81 -8.33
N PRO A 240 3.09 8.81 -9.32
CA PRO A 240 3.46 9.24 -10.66
C PRO A 240 4.06 10.65 -10.59
N PRO A 241 5.21 10.91 -11.22
CA PRO A 241 5.79 12.24 -11.26
C PRO A 241 4.94 13.18 -12.12
N SER A 242 5.03 14.48 -11.86
CA SER A 242 4.31 15.50 -12.63
C SER A 242 4.79 15.59 -14.09
N SER A 243 6.00 15.11 -14.36
CA SER A 243 6.60 15.02 -15.70
C SER A 243 7.80 14.06 -15.70
N ASP A 244 8.27 13.66 -16.89
CA ASP A 244 9.49 12.89 -17.14
C ASP A 244 9.64 11.62 -16.26
N PRO A 245 8.68 10.69 -16.29
CA PRO A 245 8.72 9.49 -15.46
C PRO A 245 9.96 8.62 -15.72
N ARG A 246 10.48 8.61 -16.95
CA ARG A 246 11.68 7.83 -17.29
C ARG A 246 12.91 8.32 -16.51
N ARG A 247 13.10 9.63 -16.42
CA ARG A 247 14.21 10.25 -15.65
C ARG A 247 14.07 9.97 -14.17
N VAL A 248 12.85 10.12 -13.62
CA VAL A 248 12.58 9.89 -12.20
C VAL A 248 12.86 8.43 -11.82
N PHE A 249 12.31 7.48 -12.54
CA PHE A 249 12.46 6.05 -12.20
C PHE A 249 13.84 5.48 -12.57
N ALA A 250 14.66 6.20 -13.35
CA ALA A 250 16.06 5.86 -13.56
C ALA A 250 16.98 6.22 -12.37
N ALA A 251 16.48 6.96 -11.37
CA ALA A 251 17.24 7.36 -10.19
C ALA A 251 17.61 6.20 -9.24
N SER A 252 17.00 5.02 -9.41
CA SER A 252 17.31 3.82 -8.64
C SER A 252 17.07 2.56 -9.48
N SER A 253 17.75 1.47 -9.14
CA SER A 253 17.49 0.12 -9.68
C SER A 253 16.50 -0.69 -8.83
N LEU A 254 15.99 -0.12 -7.73
CA LEU A 254 15.03 -0.79 -6.87
C LEU A 254 13.66 -0.94 -7.54
N PRO A 255 12.92 -2.02 -7.26
CA PRO A 255 11.57 -2.19 -7.78
C PRO A 255 10.62 -1.12 -7.22
N VAL A 256 9.82 -0.54 -8.10
CA VAL A 256 8.87 0.53 -7.79
C VAL A 256 7.43 0.03 -7.96
N LEU A 257 6.57 0.34 -7.00
CA LEU A 257 5.11 0.25 -7.11
C LEU A 257 4.55 1.68 -7.13
N LEU A 258 3.73 2.00 -8.10
CA LEU A 258 3.08 3.30 -8.19
C LEU A 258 1.97 3.42 -7.14
N LEU A 259 1.78 4.59 -6.57
CA LEU A 259 0.65 4.86 -5.68
C LEU A 259 -0.52 5.56 -6.41
N GLY A 260 -1.72 5.46 -5.83
CA GLY A 260 -2.93 6.05 -6.40
C GLY A 260 -3.20 7.48 -5.96
N GLY A 261 -3.00 7.79 -4.70
CA GLY A 261 -3.42 9.08 -4.13
C GLY A 261 -4.95 9.23 -4.03
N ASP A 262 -5.38 10.47 -3.96
CA ASP A 262 -6.78 10.87 -4.06
C ASP A 262 -6.97 11.52 -5.45
N PRO A 263 -7.70 10.92 -6.38
CA PRO A 263 -7.79 11.43 -7.75
C PRO A 263 -8.72 12.65 -7.86
N GLY A 264 -9.62 12.86 -6.88
CA GLY A 264 -10.74 13.78 -7.06
C GLY A 264 -11.50 13.41 -8.34
N ASP A 265 -11.73 14.42 -9.22
CA ASP A 265 -12.43 14.23 -10.50
C ASP A 265 -11.48 13.86 -11.67
N ARG A 266 -10.18 13.69 -11.41
CA ARG A 266 -9.14 13.45 -12.43
C ARG A 266 -8.76 11.97 -12.57
N GLY A 267 -9.72 11.08 -12.46
CA GLY A 267 -9.44 9.64 -12.49
C GLY A 267 -8.82 9.14 -13.78
N ASP A 268 -9.29 9.60 -14.95
CA ASP A 268 -8.74 9.20 -16.26
C ASP A 268 -7.29 9.69 -16.46
N GLU A 269 -6.97 10.89 -15.98
CA GLU A 269 -5.59 11.41 -16.00
C GLU A 269 -4.67 10.55 -15.14
N LEU A 270 -5.17 10.08 -14.00
CA LEU A 270 -4.43 9.18 -13.12
C LEU A 270 -4.15 7.83 -13.78
N LEU A 271 -5.14 7.23 -14.44
CA LEU A 271 -4.94 5.99 -15.21
C LEU A 271 -3.90 6.17 -16.33
N ALA A 272 -3.98 7.27 -17.06
CA ALA A 272 -3.00 7.60 -18.11
C ALA A 272 -1.59 7.75 -17.53
N SER A 273 -1.44 8.42 -16.39
CA SER A 273 -0.15 8.58 -15.72
C SER A 273 0.43 7.25 -15.21
N TRP A 274 -0.40 6.33 -14.74
CA TRP A 274 0.06 4.97 -14.39
C TRP A 274 0.52 4.20 -15.64
N ALA A 275 -0.22 4.27 -16.75
CA ALA A 275 0.15 3.59 -17.99
C ALA A 275 1.50 4.09 -18.52
N GLU A 276 1.72 5.41 -18.54
CA GLU A 276 2.98 6.01 -18.95
C GLU A 276 4.14 5.59 -18.02
N ALA A 277 3.95 5.71 -16.71
CA ALA A 277 4.96 5.36 -15.72
C ALA A 277 5.32 3.86 -15.74
N MET A 278 4.36 3.00 -16.11
CA MET A 278 4.56 1.54 -16.22
C MET A 278 5.52 1.14 -17.33
N GLU A 279 5.85 2.04 -18.26
CA GLU A 279 6.88 1.81 -19.28
C GLU A 279 8.31 1.79 -18.69
N ALA A 280 8.52 2.39 -17.52
CA ALA A 280 9.83 2.41 -16.90
C ALA A 280 10.22 1.01 -16.40
N PRO A 281 11.45 0.53 -16.66
CA PRO A 281 11.85 -0.86 -16.39
C PRO A 281 11.90 -1.20 -14.88
N THR A 282 12.03 -0.21 -14.01
CA THR A 282 12.01 -0.40 -12.55
C THR A 282 10.60 -0.46 -11.96
N VAL A 283 9.59 0.01 -12.70
CA VAL A 283 8.20 -0.02 -12.25
C VAL A 283 7.64 -1.44 -12.35
N ARG A 284 7.25 -1.99 -11.22
CA ARG A 284 6.81 -3.38 -11.02
C ARG A 284 5.35 -3.46 -10.58
N GLY A 285 4.56 -2.44 -10.79
CA GLY A 285 3.12 -2.49 -10.54
C GLY A 285 2.55 -1.29 -9.80
N LEU A 286 1.43 -1.54 -9.13
CA LEU A 286 0.56 -0.53 -8.55
C LEU A 286 0.17 -0.90 -7.12
N VAL A 287 0.11 0.09 -6.22
CA VAL A 287 -0.50 0.00 -4.89
C VAL A 287 -1.45 1.17 -4.72
N ALA A 288 -2.72 1.00 -5.00
CA ALA A 288 -3.70 2.07 -4.98
C ALA A 288 -4.86 1.77 -4.01
N GLY A 289 -5.38 2.79 -3.39
CA GLY A 289 -6.44 2.69 -2.39
C GLY A 289 -7.65 3.53 -2.77
N ARG A 290 -7.73 4.76 -2.26
CA ARG A 290 -8.90 5.64 -2.40
C ARG A 290 -9.38 5.78 -3.84
N SER A 291 -8.46 5.95 -4.77
CA SER A 291 -8.75 6.05 -6.20
C SER A 291 -9.46 4.82 -6.81
N LEU A 292 -9.30 3.64 -6.21
CA LEU A 292 -9.91 2.40 -6.68
C LEU A 292 -11.19 2.04 -5.93
N ILE A 293 -11.15 2.15 -4.57
CA ILE A 293 -12.25 1.67 -3.73
C ILE A 293 -13.30 2.73 -3.44
N TYR A 294 -13.03 3.99 -3.77
CA TYR A 294 -13.97 5.11 -3.70
C TYR A 294 -13.88 5.99 -4.96
N PRO A 295 -14.10 5.43 -6.15
CA PRO A 295 -14.12 6.22 -7.37
C PRO A 295 -15.31 7.19 -7.38
N ALA A 296 -15.22 8.26 -8.19
CA ALA A 296 -16.23 9.30 -8.24
C ALA A 296 -17.60 8.80 -8.75
N ASP A 297 -17.60 7.81 -9.64
CA ASP A 297 -18.78 7.15 -10.20
C ASP A 297 -19.29 5.96 -9.39
N ASP A 298 -18.64 5.65 -8.26
CA ASP A 298 -18.94 4.52 -7.36
C ASP A 298 -18.80 3.11 -7.99
N ASP A 299 -18.20 3.01 -9.18
CA ASP A 299 -17.94 1.74 -9.90
C ASP A 299 -16.58 1.14 -9.50
N VAL A 300 -16.53 0.50 -8.33
CA VAL A 300 -15.30 -0.15 -7.83
C VAL A 300 -14.78 -1.23 -8.77
N GLU A 301 -15.69 -2.05 -9.33
CA GLU A 301 -15.33 -3.19 -10.20
C GLU A 301 -14.71 -2.69 -11.51
N GLY A 302 -15.34 -1.73 -12.17
CA GLY A 302 -14.81 -1.14 -13.41
C GLY A 302 -13.49 -0.42 -13.22
N TRP A 303 -13.30 0.29 -12.09
CA TRP A 303 -12.02 0.95 -11.78
C TRP A 303 -10.90 -0.04 -11.50
N VAL A 304 -11.19 -1.12 -10.79
CA VAL A 304 -10.22 -2.20 -10.53
C VAL A 304 -9.87 -2.92 -11.84
N ASP A 305 -10.84 -3.21 -12.71
CA ASP A 305 -10.58 -3.83 -14.02
C ASP A 305 -9.67 -2.96 -14.91
N ARG A 306 -9.95 -1.65 -15.01
CA ARG A 306 -9.12 -0.71 -15.77
C ARG A 306 -7.68 -0.64 -15.24
N ALA A 307 -7.50 -0.59 -13.93
CA ALA A 307 -6.18 -0.60 -13.30
C ALA A 307 -5.47 -1.94 -13.49
N ALA A 308 -6.20 -3.07 -13.39
CA ALA A 308 -5.65 -4.40 -13.60
C ALA A 308 -5.08 -4.57 -15.02
N ARG A 309 -5.76 -4.08 -16.05
CA ARG A 309 -5.28 -4.12 -17.44
C ARG A 309 -4.02 -3.27 -17.67
N ILE A 310 -3.83 -2.20 -16.91
CA ILE A 310 -2.57 -1.40 -16.96
C ILE A 310 -1.41 -2.21 -16.39
N VAL A 311 -1.65 -2.92 -15.28
CA VAL A 311 -0.60 -3.71 -14.63
C VAL A 311 -0.36 -5.04 -15.35
N HIS A 312 -1.42 -5.71 -15.77
CA HIS A 312 -1.44 -7.02 -16.41
C HIS A 312 -2.10 -6.94 -17.79
N PRO A 313 -1.40 -6.47 -18.81
CA PRO A 313 -1.99 -6.27 -20.15
C PRO A 313 -2.42 -7.57 -20.84
N ASP A 314 -1.99 -8.72 -20.33
CA ASP A 314 -2.35 -10.05 -20.85
C ASP A 314 -3.64 -10.63 -20.21
N LEU A 315 -4.33 -9.86 -19.34
CA LEU A 315 -5.57 -10.24 -18.64
C LEU A 315 -6.76 -10.23 -19.57
#